data_05d06c0d0a1e4b8a61273a42366e2d5e
#
_entry.id   05d06c0d0a1e4b8a61273a42366e2d5e
#
_cell.length_a   1.000
_cell.length_b   1.000
_cell.length_c   1.000
_cell.angle_alpha   90.00
_cell.angle_beta   90.00
_cell.angle_gamma   90.00
#
_symmetry.space_group_name_H-M   'P 1'
#
loop_
_entity.id
_entity.type
_entity.pdbx_description
1 polymer ?
#
loop_
_entity_poly.entity_id
_entity_poly.type
_entity_poly.pdbx_seq_one_letter_code
_entity_poly.pdbx_strand_id
1 'polypeptide(L)'
;FEPVTVVTTAGKTIVGLLVKDGKNELTLRDPARNGLLVKIPKNKIEEQLPGRLSIMPAGQVNLLASRQQFLDLIRYLIEIRDGGAARVRELEPPPALFAARPLPEYEKHIDHAGMLSSLDQDSFKRGEAIYNRLCINCHGTHDRPGSLPTSLRFASGKFKNGSDPHTMYQTLTRGFGMMAPQTWMVPQQKYDVIHY
;
A
#
# COMPACT_ATOMS: atom_id res chain seq x y z
N PHE A 1 15.65 -12.41 -9.39
CA PHE A 1 14.19 -12.27 -9.20
C PHE A 1 13.46 -12.38 -10.55
N GLU A 2 13.68 -13.51 -11.25
CA GLU A 2 13.00 -13.77 -12.50
C GLU A 2 11.63 -14.38 -12.21
N PRO A 3 10.54 -13.81 -12.74
CA PRO A 3 9.23 -14.42 -12.63
C PRO A 3 9.17 -15.68 -13.49
N VAL A 4 8.34 -16.62 -13.06
CA VAL A 4 8.01 -17.83 -13.81
C VAL A 4 6.52 -17.88 -14.04
N THR A 5 6.11 -18.18 -15.24
CA THR A 5 4.73 -18.47 -15.60
C THR A 5 4.57 -19.97 -15.69
N VAL A 6 3.64 -20.54 -14.96
CA VAL A 6 3.30 -21.95 -14.96
C VAL A 6 1.88 -22.13 -15.47
N VAL A 7 1.72 -22.93 -16.52
CA VAL A 7 0.42 -23.41 -16.98
C VAL A 7 0.21 -24.81 -16.42
N THR A 8 -0.89 -25.03 -15.73
CA THR A 8 -1.23 -26.32 -15.17
C THR A 8 -2.04 -27.14 -16.16
N THR A 9 -2.02 -28.46 -16.02
CA THR A 9 -2.85 -29.41 -16.81
C THR A 9 -4.38 -29.17 -16.66
N ALA A 10 -4.78 -28.36 -15.68
CA ALA A 10 -6.16 -27.91 -15.52
C ALA A 10 -6.42 -26.55 -16.20
N GLY A 11 -5.49 -26.05 -17.04
CA GLY A 11 -5.62 -24.78 -17.75
C GLY A 11 -5.43 -23.53 -16.89
N LYS A 12 -4.98 -23.67 -15.64
CA LYS A 12 -4.75 -22.51 -14.75
C LYS A 12 -3.35 -21.94 -14.96
N THR A 13 -3.27 -20.65 -15.20
CA THR A 13 -2.01 -19.92 -15.27
C THR A 13 -1.66 -19.30 -13.91
N ILE A 14 -0.43 -19.53 -13.44
CA ILE A 14 0.12 -19.01 -12.20
C ILE A 14 1.41 -18.27 -12.52
N VAL A 15 1.52 -17.02 -12.13
CA VAL A 15 2.75 -16.22 -12.28
C VAL A 15 3.32 -15.94 -10.90
N GLY A 16 4.59 -16.20 -10.70
CA GLY A 16 5.24 -15.97 -9.42
C GLY A 16 6.75 -15.97 -9.50
N LEU A 17 7.40 -15.61 -8.40
CA LEU A 17 8.85 -15.70 -8.26
C LEU A 17 9.23 -17.14 -7.87
N LEU A 18 10.18 -17.71 -8.58
CA LEU A 18 10.71 -19.02 -8.28
C LEU A 18 11.43 -19.02 -6.92
N VAL A 19 10.95 -19.80 -5.97
CA VAL A 19 11.55 -19.98 -4.65
C VAL A 19 12.33 -21.30 -4.60
N LYS A 20 11.74 -22.37 -5.13
CA LYS A 20 12.37 -23.69 -5.14
C LYS A 20 11.88 -24.49 -6.34
N ASP A 21 12.82 -25.09 -7.04
CA ASP A 21 12.56 -26.08 -8.09
C ASP A 21 13.01 -27.46 -7.56
N GLY A 22 12.08 -28.18 -6.94
CA GLY A 22 12.32 -29.52 -6.40
C GLY A 22 12.10 -30.62 -7.44
N LYS A 23 12.45 -31.86 -7.10
CA LYS A 23 12.25 -33.03 -7.98
C LYS A 23 10.77 -33.25 -8.32
N ASN A 24 9.88 -33.10 -7.32
CA ASN A 24 8.47 -33.45 -7.42
C ASN A 24 7.53 -32.24 -7.39
N GLU A 25 7.99 -31.10 -6.91
CA GLU A 25 7.19 -29.89 -6.79
C GLU A 25 7.99 -28.64 -7.14
N LEU A 26 7.28 -27.66 -7.69
CA LEU A 26 7.73 -26.29 -7.90
C LEU A 26 7.09 -25.41 -6.83
N THR A 27 7.89 -24.56 -6.18
CA THR A 27 7.38 -23.57 -5.21
C THR A 27 7.57 -22.17 -5.77
N LEU A 28 6.47 -21.48 -5.95
CA LEU A 28 6.45 -20.08 -6.40
C LEU A 28 5.98 -19.18 -5.25
N ARG A 29 6.50 -17.96 -5.21
CA ARG A 29 5.96 -16.88 -4.40
C ARG A 29 4.99 -16.07 -5.25
N ASP A 30 3.72 -16.07 -4.89
CA ASP A 30 2.66 -15.41 -5.65
C ASP A 30 2.50 -13.95 -5.17
N PRO A 31 2.87 -12.94 -5.99
CA PRO A 31 2.75 -11.53 -5.63
C PRO A 31 1.29 -11.07 -5.55
N ALA A 32 0.39 -11.68 -6.31
CA ALA A 32 -1.05 -11.36 -6.27
C ALA A 32 -1.72 -11.82 -4.96
N ARG A 33 -1.05 -12.68 -4.18
CA ARG A 33 -1.51 -13.20 -2.89
C ARG A 33 -0.58 -12.80 -1.75
N ASN A 34 -0.15 -11.56 -1.71
CA ASN A 34 0.73 -11.04 -0.65
C ASN A 34 2.02 -11.88 -0.45
N GLY A 35 2.54 -12.47 -1.52
CA GLY A 35 3.76 -13.26 -1.47
C GLY A 35 3.58 -14.65 -0.84
N LEU A 36 2.38 -15.19 -0.76
CA LEU A 36 2.13 -16.56 -0.31
C LEU A 36 2.89 -17.56 -1.18
N LEU A 37 3.38 -18.61 -0.55
CA LEU A 37 4.04 -19.70 -1.26
C LEU A 37 2.99 -20.63 -1.86
N VAL A 38 3.06 -20.82 -3.16
CA VAL A 38 2.23 -21.77 -3.91
C VAL A 38 3.09 -22.94 -4.32
N LYS A 39 2.72 -24.14 -3.89
CA LYS A 39 3.37 -25.39 -4.26
C LYS A 39 2.59 -26.04 -5.38
N ILE A 40 3.27 -26.38 -6.47
CA ILE A 40 2.69 -26.97 -7.67
C ILE A 40 3.39 -28.29 -7.93
N PRO A 41 2.69 -29.44 -7.85
CA PRO A 41 3.28 -30.71 -8.21
C PRO A 41 3.71 -30.74 -9.69
N LYS A 42 4.92 -31.22 -9.98
CA LYS A 42 5.45 -31.20 -11.35
C LYS A 42 4.61 -32.00 -12.34
N ASN A 43 3.93 -33.04 -11.91
CA ASN A 43 2.99 -33.82 -12.75
C ASN A 43 1.71 -33.04 -13.12
N LYS A 44 1.47 -31.87 -12.49
CA LYS A 44 0.36 -30.96 -12.82
C LYS A 44 0.81 -29.74 -13.61
N ILE A 45 2.06 -29.67 -14.00
CA ILE A 45 2.61 -28.60 -14.82
C ILE A 45 2.59 -29.06 -16.27
N GLU A 46 1.88 -28.35 -17.12
CA GLU A 46 1.87 -28.53 -18.56
C GLU A 46 3.01 -27.76 -19.20
N GLU A 47 3.19 -26.49 -18.78
CA GLU A 47 4.22 -25.62 -19.33
C GLU A 47 4.82 -24.74 -18.23
N GLN A 48 6.13 -24.49 -18.31
CA GLN A 48 6.85 -23.57 -17.44
C GLN A 48 7.67 -22.62 -18.32
N LEU A 49 7.34 -21.33 -18.26
CA LEU A 49 7.99 -20.29 -19.06
C LEU A 49 8.71 -19.31 -18.14
N PRO A 50 9.98 -18.97 -18.46
CA PRO A 50 10.65 -17.87 -17.77
C PRO A 50 9.99 -16.55 -18.16
N GLY A 51 9.68 -15.72 -17.18
CA GLY A 51 9.18 -14.37 -17.44
C GLY A 51 10.30 -13.45 -17.90
N ARG A 52 10.07 -12.75 -18.98
CA ARG A 52 11.04 -11.78 -19.55
C ARG A 52 10.94 -10.39 -18.91
N LEU A 53 9.85 -10.10 -18.22
CA LEU A 53 9.58 -8.81 -17.61
C LEU A 53 9.48 -8.96 -16.10
N SER A 54 10.00 -7.98 -15.36
CA SER A 54 9.80 -7.89 -13.92
C SER A 54 8.30 -7.79 -13.59
N ILE A 55 7.87 -8.44 -12.52
CA ILE A 55 6.52 -8.25 -11.96
C ILE A 55 6.35 -6.89 -11.27
N MET A 56 7.44 -6.14 -11.12
CA MET A 56 7.39 -4.78 -10.59
C MET A 56 6.80 -3.84 -11.65
N PRO A 57 5.73 -3.09 -11.34
CA PRO A 57 5.17 -2.14 -12.30
C PRO A 57 6.21 -1.13 -12.78
N ALA A 58 6.16 -0.78 -14.06
CA ALA A 58 7.00 0.26 -14.62
C ALA A 58 6.69 1.63 -13.97
N GLY A 59 7.67 2.53 -13.99
CA GLY A 59 7.47 3.91 -13.54
C GLY A 59 7.54 4.15 -12.05
N GLN A 60 7.77 3.14 -11.21
CA GLN A 60 7.87 3.34 -9.74
C GLN A 60 9.00 4.30 -9.35
N VAL A 61 10.04 4.40 -10.14
CA VAL A 61 11.12 5.37 -9.92
C VAL A 61 10.61 6.82 -9.93
N ASN A 62 9.52 7.09 -10.65
CA ASN A 62 8.90 8.42 -10.72
C ASN A 62 8.20 8.85 -9.42
N LEU A 63 8.01 7.91 -8.48
CA LEU A 63 7.48 8.20 -7.14
C LEU A 63 8.55 8.76 -6.18
N LEU A 64 9.81 8.72 -6.58
CA LEU A 64 10.92 9.25 -5.79
C LEU A 64 11.08 10.74 -6.07
N ALA A 65 11.25 11.53 -5.01
CA ALA A 65 11.32 12.99 -5.12
C ALA A 65 12.66 13.50 -5.71
N SER A 66 13.71 12.69 -5.72
CA SER A 66 15.02 13.10 -6.21
C SER A 66 15.87 11.92 -6.69
N ARG A 67 16.87 12.24 -7.51
CA ARG A 67 17.91 11.27 -7.90
C ARG A 67 18.61 10.68 -6.67
N GLN A 68 18.83 11.46 -5.63
CA GLN A 68 19.49 10.99 -4.41
C GLN A 68 18.67 9.88 -3.74
N GLN A 69 17.35 10.05 -3.60
CA GLN A 69 16.47 8.98 -3.07
C GLN A 69 16.55 7.69 -3.88
N PHE A 70 16.67 7.80 -5.20
CA PHE A 70 16.86 6.62 -6.05
C PHE A 70 18.19 5.93 -5.75
N LEU A 71 19.29 6.69 -5.66
CA LEU A 71 20.61 6.13 -5.35
C LEU A 71 20.65 5.50 -3.95
N ASP A 72 20.01 6.12 -2.97
CA ASP A 72 19.89 5.61 -1.60
C ASP A 72 19.12 4.28 -1.58
N LEU A 73 18.00 4.20 -2.34
CA LEU A 73 17.23 2.97 -2.48
C LEU A 73 18.07 1.86 -3.12
N ILE A 74 18.78 2.15 -4.21
CA ILE A 74 19.65 1.17 -4.86
C ILE A 74 20.77 0.72 -3.91
N ARG A 75 21.39 1.65 -3.18
CA ARG A 75 22.39 1.30 -2.17
C ARG A 75 21.82 0.39 -1.10
N TYR A 76 20.65 0.72 -0.56
CA TYR A 76 19.97 -0.12 0.43
C TYR A 76 19.71 -1.53 -0.10
N LEU A 77 19.21 -1.66 -1.34
CA LEU A 77 18.95 -2.97 -1.96
C LEU A 77 20.25 -3.79 -2.15
N ILE A 78 21.37 -3.15 -2.48
CA ILE A 78 22.67 -3.80 -2.58
C ILE A 78 23.13 -4.30 -1.19
N GLU A 79 23.05 -3.45 -0.18
CA GLU A 79 23.44 -3.79 1.21
C GLU A 79 22.66 -5.00 1.74
N ILE A 80 21.34 -5.04 1.53
CA ILE A 80 20.52 -6.17 2.00
C ILE A 80 20.71 -7.44 1.16
N ARG A 81 21.02 -7.30 -0.13
CA ARG A 81 21.37 -8.45 -0.98
C ARG A 81 22.65 -9.12 -0.47
N ASP A 82 23.67 -8.34 -0.17
CA ASP A 82 25.00 -8.83 0.17
C ASP A 82 25.10 -9.26 1.64
N GLY A 83 24.42 -8.54 2.55
CA GLY A 83 24.45 -8.79 4.00
C GLY A 83 23.27 -9.58 4.56
N GLY A 84 22.27 -9.86 3.72
CA GLY A 84 21.10 -10.68 4.12
C GLY A 84 20.29 -10.12 5.28
N ALA A 85 19.62 -11.02 6.03
CA ALA A 85 18.73 -10.63 7.13
C ALA A 85 19.43 -9.93 8.31
N ALA A 86 20.72 -10.16 8.52
CA ALA A 86 21.49 -9.46 9.54
C ALA A 86 21.60 -7.97 9.18
N ARG A 87 21.97 -7.70 7.92
CA ARG A 87 22.12 -6.32 7.44
C ARG A 87 20.79 -5.55 7.41
N VAL A 88 19.68 -6.23 7.10
CA VAL A 88 18.34 -5.62 7.20
C VAL A 88 18.08 -5.09 8.60
N ARG A 89 18.37 -5.88 9.64
CA ARG A 89 18.18 -5.46 11.04
C ARG A 89 19.07 -4.29 11.45
N GLU A 90 20.32 -4.29 10.98
CA GLU A 90 21.27 -3.17 11.25
C GLU A 90 20.82 -1.86 10.57
N LEU A 91 20.23 -1.97 9.39
CA LEU A 91 19.75 -0.83 8.61
C LEU A 91 18.31 -0.44 8.95
N GLU A 92 17.69 -1.11 9.93
CA GLU A 92 16.32 -0.77 10.35
C GLU A 92 16.29 0.69 10.83
N PRO A 93 15.43 1.51 10.23
CA PRO A 93 15.37 2.92 10.61
C PRO A 93 14.89 3.07 12.05
N PRO A 94 15.43 4.04 12.81
CA PRO A 94 14.99 4.25 14.19
C PRO A 94 13.50 4.58 14.25
N PRO A 95 12.77 4.13 15.30
CA PRO A 95 11.33 4.33 15.43
C PRO A 95 10.88 5.79 15.29
N ALA A 96 11.75 6.75 15.63
CA ALA A 96 11.47 8.18 15.46
C ALA A 96 11.20 8.59 14.01
N LEU A 97 11.74 7.87 13.01
CA LEU A 97 11.45 8.13 11.59
C LEU A 97 10.04 7.67 11.18
N PHE A 98 9.44 6.77 11.94
CA PHE A 98 8.05 6.33 11.75
C PHE A 98 7.08 7.07 12.67
N ALA A 99 7.58 7.96 13.54
CA ALA A 99 6.73 8.77 14.38
C ALA A 99 5.78 9.62 13.51
N ALA A 100 4.56 9.79 14.00
CA ALA A 100 3.60 10.64 13.31
C ALA A 100 4.20 12.04 13.10
N ARG A 101 4.13 12.53 11.86
CA ARG A 101 4.60 13.88 11.54
C ARG A 101 3.88 14.90 12.43
N PRO A 102 4.57 15.95 12.91
CA PRO A 102 3.91 17.01 13.64
C PRO A 102 2.80 17.63 12.78
N LEU A 103 1.74 18.06 13.44
CA LEU A 103 0.69 18.79 12.74
C LEU A 103 1.23 20.15 12.28
N PRO A 104 0.79 20.66 11.12
CA PRO A 104 1.12 22.00 10.68
C PRO A 104 0.68 23.06 11.71
N GLU A 105 1.39 24.18 11.78
CA GLU A 105 1.13 25.22 12.77
C GLU A 105 -0.30 25.78 12.71
N TYR A 106 -0.86 25.88 11.50
CA TYR A 106 -2.23 26.38 11.30
C TYR A 106 -3.30 25.52 11.98
N GLU A 107 -3.01 24.25 12.28
CA GLU A 107 -3.96 23.35 12.94
C GLU A 107 -4.35 23.83 14.34
N LYS A 108 -3.51 24.62 15.01
CA LYS A 108 -3.80 25.22 16.32
C LYS A 108 -4.95 26.22 16.29
N HIS A 109 -5.26 26.75 15.10
CA HIS A 109 -6.28 27.79 14.91
C HIS A 109 -7.57 27.26 14.30
N ILE A 110 -7.69 25.95 14.12
CA ILE A 110 -8.86 25.32 13.52
C ILE A 110 -9.88 24.99 14.60
N ASP A 111 -11.11 25.48 14.41
CA ASP A 111 -12.26 25.06 15.23
C ASP A 111 -12.79 23.71 14.75
N HIS A 112 -12.13 22.63 15.17
CA HIS A 112 -12.53 21.27 14.83
C HIS A 112 -13.94 20.93 15.33
N ALA A 113 -14.32 21.41 16.51
CA ALA A 113 -15.63 21.14 17.10
C ALA A 113 -16.75 21.82 16.29
N GLY A 114 -16.54 23.07 15.89
CA GLY A 114 -17.46 23.80 15.03
C GLY A 114 -17.62 23.14 13.68
N MET A 115 -16.52 22.69 13.06
CA MET A 115 -16.57 21.95 11.79
C MET A 115 -17.35 20.65 11.89
N LEU A 116 -17.14 19.88 12.95
CA LEU A 116 -17.88 18.62 13.18
C LEU A 116 -19.38 18.88 13.39
N SER A 117 -19.72 19.92 14.14
CA SER A 117 -21.14 20.26 14.40
C SER A 117 -21.87 20.82 13.17
N SER A 118 -21.13 21.31 12.17
CA SER A 118 -21.69 21.84 10.92
C SER A 118 -21.86 20.83 9.80
N LEU A 119 -21.51 19.57 10.03
CA LEU A 119 -21.66 18.51 9.03
C LEU A 119 -23.14 18.22 8.75
N ASP A 120 -23.50 18.22 7.47
CA ASP A 120 -24.87 18.07 6.98
C ASP A 120 -24.91 17.17 5.72
N GLN A 121 -26.07 17.05 5.11
CA GLN A 121 -26.25 16.25 3.89
C GLN A 121 -25.41 16.73 2.70
N ASP A 122 -25.11 18.03 2.63
CA ASP A 122 -24.29 18.56 1.54
C ASP A 122 -22.80 18.28 1.79
N SER A 123 -22.35 18.31 3.03
CA SER A 123 -20.99 17.86 3.42
C SER A 123 -20.81 16.37 3.10
N PHE A 124 -21.81 15.53 3.35
CA PHE A 124 -21.77 14.12 2.97
C PHE A 124 -21.60 13.92 1.45
N LYS A 125 -22.37 14.63 0.62
CA LYS A 125 -22.24 14.57 -0.84
C LYS A 125 -20.89 15.07 -1.34
N ARG A 126 -20.36 16.14 -0.74
CA ARG A 126 -18.99 16.61 -1.07
C ARG A 126 -17.94 15.56 -0.70
N GLY A 127 -18.09 14.93 0.45
CA GLY A 127 -17.24 13.84 0.91
C GLY A 127 -17.26 12.64 -0.03
N GLU A 128 -18.44 12.21 -0.47
CA GLU A 128 -18.62 11.17 -1.47
C GLU A 128 -17.89 11.49 -2.78
N ALA A 129 -18.04 12.71 -3.27
CA ALA A 129 -17.36 13.14 -4.49
C ALA A 129 -15.82 13.13 -4.34
N ILE A 130 -15.29 13.51 -3.18
CA ILE A 130 -13.86 13.46 -2.88
C ILE A 130 -13.40 12.01 -2.81
N TYR A 131 -14.10 11.15 -2.05
CA TYR A 131 -13.77 9.74 -1.89
C TYR A 131 -13.69 9.02 -3.23
N ASN A 132 -14.72 9.18 -4.06
CA ASN A 132 -14.84 8.50 -5.35
C ASN A 132 -13.80 8.97 -6.39
N ARG A 133 -13.20 10.14 -6.22
CA ARG A 133 -12.14 10.63 -7.11
C ARG A 133 -10.74 10.26 -6.66
N LEU A 134 -10.50 10.18 -5.36
CA LEU A 134 -9.16 10.17 -4.80
C LEU A 134 -8.87 8.95 -3.94
N CYS A 135 -9.79 8.60 -3.02
CA CYS A 135 -9.55 7.60 -2.00
C CYS A 135 -9.83 6.18 -2.48
N ILE A 136 -10.85 6.05 -3.35
CA ILE A 136 -11.38 4.78 -3.85
C ILE A 136 -10.32 3.91 -4.52
N ASN A 137 -9.34 4.50 -5.20
CA ASN A 137 -8.30 3.75 -5.90
C ASN A 137 -7.48 2.86 -4.95
N CYS A 138 -7.16 3.37 -3.78
CA CYS A 138 -6.38 2.62 -2.78
C CYS A 138 -7.27 1.88 -1.78
N HIS A 139 -8.39 2.49 -1.35
CA HIS A 139 -9.25 1.98 -0.29
C HIS A 139 -10.42 1.12 -0.80
N GLY A 140 -10.77 1.23 -2.07
CA GLY A 140 -11.87 0.48 -2.68
C GLY A 140 -13.24 1.02 -2.34
N THR A 141 -14.25 0.19 -2.55
CA THR A 141 -15.65 0.44 -2.21
C THR A 141 -16.11 -0.53 -1.12
N HIS A 142 -17.40 -0.43 -0.74
CA HIS A 142 -18.02 -1.43 0.13
C HIS A 142 -17.83 -2.86 -0.42
N ASP A 143 -18.01 -3.04 -1.73
CA ASP A 143 -18.04 -4.37 -2.36
C ASP A 143 -16.69 -4.81 -2.98
N ARG A 144 -15.81 -3.87 -3.26
CA ARG A 144 -14.55 -4.16 -3.97
C ARG A 144 -13.33 -3.62 -3.19
N PRO A 145 -12.27 -4.42 -3.05
CA PRO A 145 -11.01 -3.92 -2.51
C PRO A 145 -10.39 -2.89 -3.47
N GLY A 146 -9.64 -1.95 -2.91
CA GLY A 146 -8.81 -1.05 -3.69
C GLY A 146 -7.54 -1.73 -4.22
N SER A 147 -6.76 -0.98 -4.98
CA SER A 147 -5.51 -1.46 -5.60
C SER A 147 -4.38 -1.72 -4.59
N LEU A 148 -4.45 -1.13 -3.39
CA LEU A 148 -3.41 -1.25 -2.39
C LEU A 148 -3.85 -2.20 -1.27
N PRO A 149 -3.30 -3.43 -1.20
CA PRO A 149 -3.74 -4.46 -0.24
C PRO A 149 -3.57 -4.07 1.23
N THR A 150 -2.65 -3.13 1.53
CA THR A 150 -2.39 -2.63 2.89
C THR A 150 -3.30 -1.50 3.31
N SER A 151 -4.07 -0.92 2.38
CA SER A 151 -5.04 0.13 2.68
C SER A 151 -6.23 -0.41 3.48
N LEU A 152 -6.72 0.39 4.40
CA LEU A 152 -7.92 0.06 5.16
C LEU A 152 -9.13 -0.01 4.23
N ARG A 153 -9.88 -1.08 4.31
CA ARG A 153 -11.23 -1.17 3.74
C ARG A 153 -12.20 -0.66 4.80
N PHE A 154 -12.73 0.53 4.61
CA PHE A 154 -13.58 1.18 5.61
C PHE A 154 -14.83 0.36 5.95
N ALA A 155 -15.39 -0.38 4.99
CA ALA A 155 -16.58 -1.20 5.20
C ALA A 155 -16.37 -2.39 6.16
N SER A 156 -15.15 -2.88 6.34
CA SER A 156 -14.89 -4.10 7.11
C SER A 156 -13.57 -4.09 7.89
N GLY A 157 -12.76 -3.05 7.73
CA GLY A 157 -11.44 -2.95 8.31
C GLY A 157 -11.47 -2.45 9.76
N LYS A 158 -10.37 -2.73 10.48
CA LYS A 158 -10.13 -2.18 11.80
C LYS A 158 -9.23 -0.96 11.68
N PHE A 159 -9.69 0.17 12.20
CA PHE A 159 -8.91 1.40 12.23
C PHE A 159 -7.64 1.22 13.07
N LYS A 160 -6.49 1.56 12.51
CA LYS A 160 -5.18 1.42 13.18
C LYS A 160 -4.86 2.61 14.09
N ASN A 161 -5.37 3.80 13.74
CA ASN A 161 -5.06 5.06 14.42
C ASN A 161 -6.25 5.67 15.17
N GLY A 162 -7.35 4.92 15.33
CA GLY A 162 -8.60 5.42 15.85
C GLY A 162 -9.64 5.74 14.79
N SER A 163 -10.92 5.62 15.16
CA SER A 163 -12.06 5.76 14.26
C SER A 163 -12.90 7.00 14.54
N ASP A 164 -12.54 7.82 15.54
CA ASP A 164 -13.22 9.08 15.77
C ASP A 164 -12.84 10.12 14.70
N PRO A 165 -13.74 11.04 14.34
CA PRO A 165 -13.54 11.96 13.24
C PRO A 165 -12.30 12.85 13.37
N HIS A 166 -11.94 13.27 14.60
CA HIS A 166 -10.77 14.10 14.82
C HIS A 166 -9.47 13.33 14.59
N THR A 167 -9.38 12.10 15.08
CA THR A 167 -8.22 11.23 14.86
C THR A 167 -8.09 10.84 13.37
N MET A 168 -9.21 10.62 12.68
CA MET A 168 -9.21 10.39 11.22
C MET A 168 -8.72 11.64 10.47
N TYR A 169 -9.15 12.83 10.87
CA TYR A 169 -8.67 14.10 10.34
C TYR A 169 -7.15 14.24 10.52
N GLN A 170 -6.62 13.95 11.70
CA GLN A 170 -5.17 13.97 11.95
C GLN A 170 -4.43 12.97 11.07
N THR A 171 -5.01 11.79 10.84
CA THR A 171 -4.43 10.78 9.95
C THR A 171 -4.38 11.28 8.51
N LEU A 172 -5.41 11.94 8.01
CA LEU A 172 -5.39 12.59 6.69
C LEU A 172 -4.33 13.71 6.62
N THR A 173 -4.21 14.49 7.68
CA THR A 173 -3.28 15.63 7.73
C THR A 173 -1.81 15.20 7.77
N ARG A 174 -1.49 14.16 8.56
CA ARG A 174 -0.11 13.66 8.74
C ARG A 174 0.30 12.63 7.69
N GLY A 175 -0.68 11.95 7.09
CA GLY A 175 -0.46 10.72 6.35
C GLY A 175 -0.27 9.53 7.29
N PHE A 176 -0.24 8.33 6.73
CA PHE A 176 0.02 7.11 7.48
C PHE A 176 0.58 6.00 6.57
N GLY A 177 1.77 5.52 6.86
CA GLY A 177 2.43 4.51 6.04
C GLY A 177 2.61 4.99 4.59
N MET A 178 2.01 4.29 3.63
CA MET A 178 2.03 4.69 2.22
C MET A 178 1.04 5.79 1.85
N MET A 179 0.10 6.10 2.73
CA MET A 179 -0.83 7.21 2.52
C MET A 179 -0.12 8.53 2.78
N ALA A 180 0.13 9.30 1.73
CA ALA A 180 0.76 10.62 1.83
C ALA A 180 -0.13 11.60 2.63
N PRO A 181 0.47 12.59 3.33
CA PRO A 181 -0.27 13.69 3.93
C PRO A 181 -1.13 14.40 2.89
N GLN A 182 -2.41 14.60 3.21
CA GLN A 182 -3.37 15.28 2.32
C GLN A 182 -3.30 16.81 2.54
N THR A 183 -2.12 17.39 2.33
CA THR A 183 -1.82 18.80 2.59
C THR A 183 -2.53 19.76 1.63
N TRP A 184 -2.98 19.27 0.49
CA TRP A 184 -3.72 20.02 -0.52
C TRP A 184 -5.22 20.15 -0.18
N MET A 185 -5.73 19.34 0.76
CA MET A 185 -7.12 19.43 1.25
C MET A 185 -7.22 20.48 2.35
N VAL A 186 -8.20 21.37 2.23
CA VAL A 186 -8.56 22.27 3.33
C VAL A 186 -9.28 21.49 4.45
N PRO A 187 -9.29 22.00 5.69
CA PRO A 187 -9.90 21.31 6.83
C PRO A 187 -11.33 20.82 6.60
N GLN A 188 -12.17 21.66 5.99
CA GLN A 188 -13.55 21.28 5.68
C GLN A 188 -13.63 20.07 4.76
N GLN A 189 -12.82 20.00 3.71
CA GLN A 189 -12.80 18.88 2.78
C GLN A 189 -12.39 17.57 3.46
N LYS A 190 -11.48 17.63 4.44
CA LYS A 190 -11.09 16.48 5.23
C LYS A 190 -12.26 15.96 6.07
N TYR A 191 -13.00 16.87 6.72
CA TYR A 191 -14.20 16.49 7.46
C TYR A 191 -15.34 16.02 6.56
N ASP A 192 -15.53 16.63 5.39
CA ASP A 192 -16.52 16.17 4.41
C ASP A 192 -16.26 14.70 4.02
N VAL A 193 -15.01 14.34 3.70
CA VAL A 193 -14.69 12.95 3.32
C VAL A 193 -14.72 11.96 4.49
N ILE A 194 -14.54 12.43 5.72
CA ILE A 194 -14.69 11.61 6.94
C ILE A 194 -16.17 11.38 7.24
N HIS A 195 -17.03 12.35 6.91
CA HIS A 195 -18.48 12.26 7.11
C HIS A 195 -19.13 11.26 6.16
N TYR A 196 -18.63 11.12 4.93
CA TYR A 196 -19.00 10.07 3.99
C TYR A 196 -18.58 8.67 4.46
#